data_a8537f90ae4c1d19d13aeccda65e9e0e
#
_entry.id   a8537f90ae4c1d19d13aeccda65e9e0e
#
_cell.length_a   1.000
_cell.length_b   1.000
_cell.length_c   1.000
_cell.angle_alpha   90.00
_cell.angle_beta   90.00
_cell.angle_gamma   90.00
#
_symmetry.space_group_name_H-M   'P 1'
#
loop_
_entity.id
_entity.type
_entity.pdbx_description
1 polymer ?
#
loop_
_entity_poly.entity_id
_entity_poly.type
_entity_poly.pdbx_seq_one_letter_code
_entity_poly.pdbx_strand_id
1 'polypeptide(L)'
;MMASPRIIVVEDEVAQRQLLVQYLSRQAMRVTGVADGQGLRREIQRDIPSLVLLDVGLPGEDGFSLIRFLRGACPGTGVIMVSVAGDTIDRVAGLEAGADDYIAKPFEPRELLARVKSVLRRASATTTGEFSGAKVAMGRRVLDLERRLLLDIDGAEERLAPGEFNLLKLFVQNPNRPLARDWLLEVTSHREAEAFDRAIDLRIARLRRKIERDSTHPEAIRTVRGVGYMFVPKGV
;
A
#
# COMPACT_ATOMS: atom_id res chain seq x y z
N MET A 1 16.11 16.45 -10.85
CA MET A 1 14.97 16.11 -11.74
C MET A 1 14.29 14.87 -11.17
N MET A 2 13.03 14.94 -10.78
CA MET A 2 12.29 13.76 -10.32
C MET A 2 12.10 12.80 -11.49
N ALA A 3 12.39 11.51 -11.28
CA ALA A 3 12.20 10.50 -12.33
C ALA A 3 10.71 10.40 -12.68
N SER A 4 10.39 10.29 -13.99
CA SER A 4 9.00 10.11 -14.45
C SER A 4 8.40 8.85 -13.82
N PRO A 5 7.18 8.91 -13.24
CA PRO A 5 6.56 7.76 -12.58
C PRO A 5 6.35 6.62 -13.58
N ARG A 6 6.70 5.40 -13.15
CA ARG A 6 6.48 4.18 -13.92
C ARG A 6 5.10 3.61 -13.62
N ILE A 7 4.31 3.38 -14.67
CA ILE A 7 2.96 2.82 -14.58
C ILE A 7 2.88 1.52 -15.37
N ILE A 8 2.23 0.51 -14.82
CA ILE A 8 1.86 -0.70 -15.55
C ILE A 8 0.35 -0.71 -15.73
N VAL A 9 -0.10 -0.92 -16.98
CA VAL A 9 -1.51 -1.13 -17.34
C VAL A 9 -1.70 -2.62 -17.59
N VAL A 10 -2.57 -3.26 -16.80
CA VAL A 10 -2.95 -4.66 -16.94
C VAL A 10 -4.36 -4.70 -17.51
N GLU A 11 -4.48 -5.08 -18.78
CA GLU A 11 -5.74 -5.07 -19.54
C GLU A 11 -5.61 -6.11 -20.66
N ASP A 12 -6.51 -7.06 -20.76
CA ASP A 12 -6.47 -8.13 -21.77
C ASP A 12 -6.86 -7.63 -23.16
N GLU A 13 -7.80 -6.68 -23.24
CA GLU A 13 -8.22 -6.11 -24.50
C GLU A 13 -7.13 -5.23 -25.12
N VAL A 14 -6.63 -5.65 -26.29
CA VAL A 14 -5.49 -4.99 -26.96
C VAL A 14 -5.74 -3.52 -27.25
N ALA A 15 -6.94 -3.20 -27.81
CA ALA A 15 -7.28 -1.84 -28.20
C ALA A 15 -7.34 -0.91 -26.98
N GLN A 16 -7.99 -1.34 -25.90
CA GLN A 16 -8.13 -0.58 -24.67
C GLN A 16 -6.78 -0.40 -23.99
N ARG A 17 -5.97 -1.47 -23.91
CA ARG A 17 -4.62 -1.41 -23.36
C ARG A 17 -3.76 -0.38 -24.11
N GLN A 18 -3.75 -0.40 -25.44
CA GLN A 18 -2.98 0.55 -26.26
C GLN A 18 -3.44 1.98 -26.05
N LEU A 19 -4.75 2.22 -26.00
CA LEU A 19 -5.33 3.55 -25.77
C LEU A 19 -4.88 4.11 -24.40
N LEU A 20 -4.95 3.31 -23.35
CA LEU A 20 -4.54 3.70 -22.01
C LEU A 20 -3.04 4.00 -21.94
N VAL A 21 -2.21 3.13 -22.55
CA VAL A 21 -0.75 3.33 -22.61
C VAL A 21 -0.43 4.63 -23.35
N GLN A 22 -1.02 4.88 -24.52
CA GLN A 22 -0.78 6.10 -25.28
C GLN A 22 -1.23 7.35 -24.52
N TYR A 23 -2.42 7.30 -23.92
CA TYR A 23 -2.98 8.45 -23.22
C TYR A 23 -2.10 8.86 -22.01
N LEU A 24 -1.72 7.89 -21.18
CA LEU A 24 -0.90 8.15 -19.99
C LEU A 24 0.55 8.50 -20.36
N SER A 25 1.12 7.92 -21.42
CA SER A 25 2.47 8.27 -21.90
C SER A 25 2.57 9.73 -22.35
N ARG A 26 1.52 10.30 -22.92
CA ARG A 26 1.44 11.74 -23.27
C ARG A 26 1.46 12.66 -22.05
N GLN A 27 1.30 12.13 -20.84
CA GLN A 27 1.30 12.85 -19.57
C GLN A 27 2.64 12.79 -18.83
N ALA A 28 3.74 12.59 -19.56
CA ALA A 28 5.11 12.46 -19.01
C ALA A 28 5.28 11.31 -18.02
N MET A 29 4.56 10.20 -18.21
CA MET A 29 4.64 8.96 -17.43
C MET A 29 5.31 7.87 -18.27
N ARG A 30 6.12 7.00 -17.64
CA ARG A 30 6.65 5.80 -18.29
C ARG A 30 5.62 4.68 -18.16
N VAL A 31 4.98 4.29 -19.26
CA VAL A 31 3.85 3.36 -19.22
C VAL A 31 4.17 2.08 -19.98
N THR A 32 3.93 0.93 -19.34
CA THR A 32 4.05 -0.40 -19.94
C THR A 32 2.67 -1.07 -19.88
N GLY A 33 2.20 -1.64 -20.99
CA GLY A 33 0.98 -2.42 -21.07
C GLY A 33 1.28 -3.92 -21.05
N VAL A 34 0.54 -4.67 -20.24
CA VAL A 34 0.59 -6.15 -20.18
C VAL A 34 -0.82 -6.72 -20.26
N ALA A 35 -0.95 -7.94 -20.76
CA ALA A 35 -2.26 -8.55 -21.01
C ALA A 35 -2.82 -9.31 -19.80
N ASP A 36 -1.98 -9.69 -18.85
CA ASP A 36 -2.33 -10.63 -17.78
C ASP A 36 -1.43 -10.48 -16.54
N GLY A 37 -1.75 -11.24 -15.51
CA GLY A 37 -0.98 -11.27 -14.26
C GLY A 37 0.44 -11.82 -14.42
N GLN A 38 0.70 -12.68 -15.39
CA GLN A 38 2.07 -13.18 -15.65
C GLN A 38 2.95 -12.06 -16.21
N GLY A 39 2.40 -11.27 -17.15
CA GLY A 39 3.04 -10.07 -17.67
C GLY A 39 3.35 -9.07 -16.57
N LEU A 40 2.38 -8.83 -15.67
CA LEU A 40 2.56 -7.97 -14.50
C LEU A 40 3.72 -8.44 -13.61
N ARG A 41 3.77 -9.73 -13.27
CA ARG A 41 4.84 -10.29 -12.42
C ARG A 41 6.23 -10.14 -13.07
N ARG A 42 6.35 -10.40 -14.38
CA ARG A 42 7.61 -10.19 -15.11
C ARG A 42 8.08 -8.75 -15.08
N GLU A 43 7.15 -7.79 -15.25
CA GLU A 43 7.50 -6.37 -15.23
C GLU A 43 7.88 -5.87 -13.84
N ILE A 44 7.25 -6.38 -12.78
CA ILE A 44 7.60 -6.06 -11.39
C ILE A 44 9.00 -6.58 -11.03
N GLN A 45 9.39 -7.76 -11.52
CA GLN A 45 10.74 -8.30 -11.30
C GLN A 45 11.83 -7.44 -11.94
N ARG A 46 11.53 -6.72 -13.03
CA ARG A 46 12.48 -5.82 -13.70
C ARG A 46 12.65 -4.50 -12.97
N ASP A 47 11.54 -3.90 -12.59
CA ASP A 47 11.53 -2.61 -11.90
C ASP A 47 10.16 -2.41 -11.22
N ILE A 48 10.17 -1.93 -9.98
CA ILE A 48 8.94 -1.73 -9.19
C ILE A 48 8.19 -0.51 -9.74
N PRO A 49 6.90 -0.65 -10.13
CA PRO A 49 6.12 0.46 -10.64
C PRO A 49 5.69 1.40 -9.51
N SER A 50 5.50 2.68 -9.85
CA SER A 50 4.86 3.66 -8.96
C SER A 50 3.35 3.44 -8.85
N LEU A 51 2.73 2.88 -9.92
CA LEU A 51 1.29 2.61 -9.96
C LEU A 51 0.98 1.46 -10.94
N VAL A 52 0.01 0.64 -10.58
CA VAL A 52 -0.62 -0.36 -11.44
C VAL A 52 -2.07 0.03 -11.67
N LEU A 53 -2.46 0.14 -12.95
CA LEU A 53 -3.85 0.21 -13.37
C LEU A 53 -4.27 -1.20 -13.74
N LEU A 54 -5.21 -1.78 -13.00
CA LEU A 54 -5.55 -3.20 -13.05
C LEU A 54 -7.02 -3.40 -13.45
N ASP A 55 -7.25 -4.01 -14.60
CA ASP A 55 -8.58 -4.54 -14.91
C ASP A 55 -8.89 -5.73 -14.00
N VAL A 56 -10.09 -5.74 -13.44
CA VAL A 56 -10.58 -6.83 -12.58
C VAL A 56 -11.11 -7.99 -13.40
N GLY A 57 -11.61 -7.71 -14.61
CA GLY A 57 -12.19 -8.68 -15.52
C GLY A 57 -11.20 -9.53 -16.33
N LEU A 58 -9.96 -9.70 -15.85
CA LEU A 58 -8.93 -10.46 -16.56
C LEU A 58 -9.31 -11.94 -16.71
N PRO A 59 -9.13 -12.55 -17.88
CA PRO A 59 -9.36 -13.97 -18.06
C PRO A 59 -8.30 -14.80 -17.31
N GLY A 60 -8.75 -15.80 -16.59
CA GLY A 60 -7.88 -16.84 -15.99
C GLY A 60 -7.29 -16.51 -14.63
N GLU A 61 -7.22 -15.27 -14.20
CA GLU A 61 -6.76 -14.90 -12.85
C GLU A 61 -7.64 -13.81 -12.24
N ASP A 62 -8.07 -14.03 -11.01
CA ASP A 62 -8.85 -13.08 -10.24
C ASP A 62 -8.04 -11.81 -9.94
N GLY A 63 -8.56 -10.65 -10.34
CA GLY A 63 -7.94 -9.35 -10.11
C GLY A 63 -7.66 -9.05 -8.63
N PHE A 64 -8.50 -9.55 -7.73
CA PHE A 64 -8.27 -9.42 -6.27
C PHE A 64 -7.04 -10.21 -5.81
N SER A 65 -6.76 -11.37 -6.41
CA SER A 65 -5.54 -12.15 -6.16
C SER A 65 -4.30 -11.38 -6.61
N LEU A 66 -4.38 -10.65 -7.73
CA LEU A 66 -3.30 -9.78 -8.18
C LEU A 66 -3.08 -8.59 -7.25
N ILE A 67 -4.13 -8.01 -6.67
CA ILE A 67 -4.00 -6.94 -5.68
C ILE A 67 -3.29 -7.46 -4.43
N ARG A 68 -3.70 -8.62 -3.91
CA ARG A 68 -3.03 -9.25 -2.75
C ARG A 68 -1.55 -9.53 -3.04
N PHE A 69 -1.25 -10.07 -4.24
CA PHE A 69 0.13 -10.26 -4.69
C PHE A 69 0.92 -8.93 -4.69
N LEU A 70 0.36 -7.87 -5.28
CA LEU A 70 0.99 -6.53 -5.31
C LEU A 70 1.26 -6.01 -3.90
N ARG A 71 0.33 -6.19 -2.97
CA ARG A 71 0.51 -5.76 -1.57
C ARG A 71 1.60 -6.52 -0.85
N GLY A 72 1.81 -7.79 -1.17
CA GLY A 72 2.93 -8.58 -0.65
C GLY A 72 4.28 -8.24 -1.30
N ALA A 73 4.30 -8.11 -2.62
CA ALA A 73 5.53 -7.91 -3.39
C ALA A 73 5.98 -6.44 -3.45
N CYS A 74 5.04 -5.49 -3.57
CA CYS A 74 5.29 -4.06 -3.81
C CYS A 74 4.32 -3.20 -2.98
N PRO A 75 4.40 -3.17 -1.65
CA PRO A 75 3.42 -2.48 -0.80
C PRO A 75 3.33 -0.98 -1.05
N GLY A 76 4.39 -0.35 -1.56
CA GLY A 76 4.43 1.08 -1.92
C GLY A 76 3.84 1.43 -3.28
N THR A 77 3.52 0.43 -4.11
CA THR A 77 2.93 0.63 -5.44
C THR A 77 1.46 1.04 -5.31
N GLY A 78 1.07 2.15 -5.95
CA GLY A 78 -0.34 2.53 -6.07
C GLY A 78 -1.10 1.50 -6.93
N VAL A 79 -2.35 1.16 -6.55
CA VAL A 79 -3.21 0.27 -7.34
C VAL A 79 -4.55 0.91 -7.58
N ILE A 80 -4.90 1.13 -8.85
CA ILE A 80 -6.23 1.55 -9.25
C ILE A 80 -6.92 0.38 -9.95
N MET A 81 -8.05 -0.05 -9.42
CA MET A 81 -8.89 -1.05 -10.07
C MET A 81 -9.73 -0.41 -11.17
N VAL A 82 -9.83 -1.12 -12.28
CA VAL A 82 -10.76 -0.81 -13.38
C VAL A 82 -11.76 -1.96 -13.48
N SER A 83 -13.07 -1.68 -13.45
CA SER A 83 -14.10 -2.72 -13.52
C SER A 83 -15.33 -2.20 -14.27
N VAL A 84 -16.17 -3.10 -14.76
CA VAL A 84 -17.44 -2.76 -15.40
C VAL A 84 -18.39 -2.17 -14.35
N ALA A 85 -19.10 -1.08 -14.72
CA ALA A 85 -20.04 -0.43 -13.82
C ALA A 85 -21.18 -1.37 -13.42
N GLY A 86 -21.46 -1.46 -12.13
CA GLY A 86 -22.64 -2.17 -11.59
C GLY A 86 -22.39 -2.99 -10.34
N ASP A 87 -21.18 -3.37 -10.02
CA ASP A 87 -20.93 -4.22 -8.86
C ASP A 87 -20.36 -3.42 -7.68
N THR A 88 -21.29 -2.97 -6.81
CA THR A 88 -20.91 -2.31 -5.55
C THR A 88 -20.13 -3.27 -4.65
N ILE A 89 -20.35 -4.58 -4.80
CA ILE A 89 -19.67 -5.63 -4.06
C ILE A 89 -18.20 -5.70 -4.49
N ASP A 90 -17.93 -5.69 -5.79
CA ASP A 90 -16.57 -5.70 -6.34
C ASP A 90 -15.77 -4.45 -5.93
N ARG A 91 -16.43 -3.30 -5.86
CA ARG A 91 -15.79 -2.06 -5.42
C ARG A 91 -15.37 -2.12 -3.94
N VAL A 92 -16.23 -2.62 -3.06
CA VAL A 92 -15.92 -2.77 -1.63
C VAL A 92 -14.84 -3.83 -1.46
N ALA A 93 -14.99 -5.00 -2.08
CA ALA A 93 -14.03 -6.10 -2.03
C ALA A 93 -12.64 -5.68 -2.55
N GLY A 94 -12.58 -4.86 -3.59
CA GLY A 94 -11.33 -4.37 -4.14
C GLY A 94 -10.58 -3.40 -3.24
N LEU A 95 -11.32 -2.48 -2.62
CA LEU A 95 -10.75 -1.57 -1.63
C LEU A 95 -10.30 -2.33 -0.37
N GLU A 96 -11.06 -3.35 0.05
CA GLU A 96 -10.69 -4.25 1.15
C GLU A 96 -9.47 -5.12 0.79
N ALA A 97 -9.35 -5.60 -0.44
CA ALA A 97 -8.18 -6.31 -0.94
C ALA A 97 -6.93 -5.42 -1.01
N GLY A 98 -7.11 -4.11 -0.89
CA GLY A 98 -6.01 -3.16 -0.79
C GLY A 98 -5.81 -2.25 -1.99
N ALA A 99 -6.75 -2.11 -2.91
CA ALA A 99 -6.69 -1.08 -3.94
C ALA A 99 -6.71 0.33 -3.34
N ASP A 100 -6.02 1.27 -3.98
CA ASP A 100 -5.96 2.67 -3.53
C ASP A 100 -7.11 3.52 -4.08
N ASP A 101 -7.65 3.12 -5.22
CA ASP A 101 -8.81 3.74 -5.86
C ASP A 101 -9.48 2.74 -6.81
N TYR A 102 -10.67 3.12 -7.28
CA TYR A 102 -11.49 2.35 -8.18
C TYR A 102 -12.07 3.26 -9.26
N ILE A 103 -12.15 2.77 -10.49
CA ILE A 103 -12.82 3.45 -11.60
C ILE A 103 -13.74 2.48 -12.36
N ALA A 104 -14.99 2.89 -12.61
CA ALA A 104 -15.94 2.09 -13.34
C ALA A 104 -15.87 2.35 -14.86
N LYS A 105 -15.91 1.30 -15.67
CA LYS A 105 -16.08 1.38 -17.13
C LYS A 105 -17.58 1.61 -17.46
N PRO A 106 -17.92 2.49 -18.42
CA PRO A 106 -17.03 3.38 -19.17
C PRO A 106 -16.62 4.60 -18.32
N PHE A 107 -15.39 5.08 -18.50
CA PHE A 107 -14.87 6.25 -17.82
C PHE A 107 -14.28 7.27 -18.81
N GLU A 108 -14.28 8.52 -18.41
CA GLU A 108 -13.63 9.57 -19.16
C GLU A 108 -12.10 9.55 -18.92
N PRO A 109 -11.26 9.69 -19.98
CA PRO A 109 -9.82 9.72 -19.83
C PRO A 109 -9.31 10.78 -18.82
N ARG A 110 -10.00 11.91 -18.69
CA ARG A 110 -9.68 12.95 -17.72
C ARG A 110 -9.92 12.52 -16.28
N GLU A 111 -10.96 11.74 -16.04
CA GLU A 111 -11.23 11.15 -14.72
C GLU A 111 -10.14 10.17 -14.33
N LEU A 112 -9.77 9.25 -15.22
CA LEU A 112 -8.67 8.32 -14.99
C LEU A 112 -7.38 9.06 -14.64
N LEU A 113 -7.03 10.10 -15.42
CA LEU A 113 -5.81 10.89 -15.16
C LEU A 113 -5.84 11.58 -13.79
N ALA A 114 -6.99 12.13 -13.39
CA ALA A 114 -7.14 12.77 -12.09
C ALA A 114 -6.92 11.77 -10.94
N ARG A 115 -7.46 10.54 -11.05
CA ARG A 115 -7.28 9.44 -10.10
C ARG A 115 -5.82 8.97 -10.06
N VAL A 116 -5.21 8.73 -11.23
CA VAL A 116 -3.79 8.38 -11.35
C VAL A 116 -2.91 9.41 -10.66
N LYS A 117 -3.10 10.71 -10.94
CA LYS A 117 -2.35 11.78 -10.28
C LYS A 117 -2.60 11.83 -8.77
N SER A 118 -3.83 11.58 -8.34
CA SER A 118 -4.17 11.55 -6.91
C SER A 118 -3.49 10.41 -6.17
N VAL A 119 -3.48 9.19 -6.75
CA VAL A 119 -2.81 8.02 -6.16
C VAL A 119 -1.30 8.23 -6.19
N LEU A 120 -0.71 8.67 -7.31
CA LEU A 120 0.72 8.97 -7.39
C LEU A 120 1.15 10.04 -6.39
N ARG A 121 0.38 11.10 -6.18
CA ARG A 121 0.67 12.13 -5.18
C ARG A 121 0.66 11.53 -3.77
N ARG A 122 -0.29 10.66 -3.44
CA ARG A 122 -0.34 9.94 -2.16
C ARG A 122 0.85 8.99 -2.01
N ALA A 123 1.20 8.26 -3.06
CA ALA A 123 2.37 7.40 -3.11
C ALA A 123 3.68 8.23 -3.05
N SER A 124 3.73 9.40 -3.71
CA SER A 124 4.88 10.32 -3.64
C SER A 124 4.95 11.09 -2.32
N ALA A 125 3.81 11.44 -1.69
CA ALA A 125 3.79 12.00 -0.35
C ALA A 125 4.28 10.97 0.69
N THR A 126 4.17 9.68 0.37
CA THR A 126 4.86 8.59 1.08
C THR A 126 6.37 8.62 0.81
N THR A 127 6.81 9.20 -0.32
CA THR A 127 8.23 9.30 -0.72
C THR A 127 8.81 10.70 -0.49
N THR A 128 7.98 11.77 -0.37
CA THR A 128 8.40 13.17 -0.15
C THR A 128 8.04 13.73 1.22
N GLY A 129 7.36 12.98 2.06
CA GLY A 129 7.44 13.19 3.50
C GLY A 129 8.81 12.70 3.92
N GLU A 130 9.80 13.60 3.86
CA GLU A 130 11.17 13.52 4.36
C GLU A 130 11.48 12.36 5.33
N PHE A 131 11.46 11.11 4.82
CA PHE A 131 12.21 10.03 5.42
C PHE A 131 13.61 10.03 4.81
N SER A 132 14.21 11.21 4.72
CA SER A 132 15.64 11.39 4.46
C SER A 132 16.40 10.96 5.71
N GLY A 133 16.55 9.65 5.86
CA GLY A 133 17.23 9.02 6.97
C GLY A 133 16.45 7.78 7.42
N ALA A 134 17.18 6.76 7.84
CA ALA A 134 16.64 5.50 8.37
C ALA A 134 15.72 5.64 9.61
N LYS A 135 15.27 6.86 9.97
CA LYS A 135 14.57 7.20 11.22
C LYS A 135 13.21 7.84 10.96
N VAL A 136 12.15 7.30 11.57
CA VAL A 136 10.75 7.72 11.41
C VAL A 136 10.12 8.04 12.75
N ALA A 137 9.54 9.23 12.91
CA ALA A 137 8.78 9.59 14.11
C ALA A 137 7.55 8.68 14.26
N MET A 138 7.46 8.02 15.42
CA MET A 138 6.45 7.01 15.73
C MET A 138 5.87 7.29 17.12
N GLY A 139 4.83 8.13 17.16
CA GLY A 139 4.26 8.61 18.43
C GLY A 139 5.24 9.44 19.23
N ARG A 140 5.63 8.97 20.44
CA ARG A 140 6.64 9.61 21.29
C ARG A 140 8.09 9.19 20.98
N ARG A 141 8.27 8.18 20.12
CA ARG A 141 9.58 7.57 19.80
C ARG A 141 9.94 7.74 18.33
N VAL A 142 11.14 7.37 18.00
CA VAL A 142 11.65 7.34 16.62
C VAL A 142 12.00 5.91 16.26
N LEU A 143 11.42 5.39 15.17
CA LEU A 143 11.77 4.09 14.61
C LEU A 143 13.02 4.25 13.73
N ASP A 144 14.10 3.57 14.09
CA ASP A 144 15.29 3.41 13.27
C ASP A 144 15.12 2.14 12.41
N LEU A 145 14.90 2.35 11.12
CA LEU A 145 14.64 1.27 10.16
C LEU A 145 15.88 0.44 9.84
N GLU A 146 17.08 1.03 9.91
CA GLU A 146 18.34 0.32 9.66
C GLU A 146 18.73 -0.54 10.87
N ARG A 147 18.67 0.04 12.05
CA ARG A 147 19.06 -0.66 13.29
C ARG A 147 17.94 -1.52 13.88
N ARG A 148 16.71 -1.42 13.35
CA ARG A 148 15.51 -2.17 13.78
C ARG A 148 15.18 -1.98 15.26
N LEU A 149 15.22 -0.74 15.73
CA LEU A 149 14.97 -0.38 17.12
C LEU A 149 14.14 0.91 17.23
N LEU A 150 13.58 1.13 18.42
CA LEU A 150 12.95 2.38 18.79
C LEU A 150 13.93 3.20 19.62
N LEU A 151 14.03 4.49 19.31
CA LEU A 151 14.77 5.49 20.07
C LEU A 151 13.78 6.33 20.86
N ASP A 152 14.06 6.54 22.12
CA ASP A 152 13.36 7.53 22.95
C ASP A 152 14.00 8.93 22.80
N ILE A 153 13.33 9.97 23.28
CA ILE A 153 13.83 11.36 23.23
C ILE A 153 15.14 11.52 24.00
N ASP A 154 15.31 10.77 25.08
CA ASP A 154 16.52 10.74 25.93
C ASP A 154 17.65 9.87 25.35
N GLY A 155 17.44 9.29 24.16
CA GLY A 155 18.42 8.43 23.49
C GLY A 155 18.38 6.97 23.93
N ALA A 156 17.46 6.58 24.81
CA ALA A 156 17.30 5.17 25.19
C ALA A 156 16.86 4.33 23.98
N GLU A 157 17.52 3.18 23.81
CA GLU A 157 17.30 2.27 22.70
C GLU A 157 16.48 1.05 23.15
N GLU A 158 15.43 0.73 22.42
CA GLU A 158 14.66 -0.49 22.62
C GLU A 158 14.65 -1.33 21.35
N ARG A 159 15.24 -2.53 21.38
CA ARG A 159 15.20 -3.47 20.27
C ARG A 159 13.80 -4.02 20.08
N LEU A 160 13.38 -4.06 18.81
CA LEU A 160 12.10 -4.64 18.42
C LEU A 160 12.25 -6.12 18.10
N ALA A 161 11.26 -6.92 18.51
CA ALA A 161 11.13 -8.27 18.00
C ALA A 161 10.87 -8.24 16.48
N PRO A 162 11.29 -9.27 15.69
CA PRO A 162 11.11 -9.25 14.24
C PRO A 162 9.68 -8.97 13.79
N GLY A 163 8.68 -9.55 14.44
CA GLY A 163 7.26 -9.31 14.13
C GLY A 163 6.79 -7.89 14.45
N GLU A 164 7.30 -7.27 15.53
CA GLU A 164 7.01 -5.89 15.89
C GLU A 164 7.60 -4.92 14.87
N PHE A 165 8.86 -5.15 14.50
CA PHE A 165 9.55 -4.34 13.49
C PHE A 165 8.84 -4.42 12.13
N ASN A 166 8.50 -5.62 11.67
CA ASN A 166 7.82 -5.80 10.39
C ASN A 166 6.47 -5.09 10.37
N LEU A 167 5.71 -5.14 11.46
CA LEU A 167 4.43 -4.47 11.57
C LEU A 167 4.57 -2.93 11.55
N LEU A 168 5.54 -2.37 12.30
CA LEU A 168 5.83 -0.93 12.25
C LEU A 168 6.33 -0.50 10.87
N LYS A 169 7.17 -1.30 10.22
CA LYS A 169 7.65 -1.05 8.86
C LYS A 169 6.49 -0.98 7.86
N LEU A 170 5.52 -1.90 7.96
CA LEU A 170 4.31 -1.86 7.11
C LEU A 170 3.52 -0.57 7.31
N PHE A 171 3.36 -0.10 8.53
CA PHE A 171 2.69 1.16 8.82
C PHE A 171 3.45 2.36 8.25
N VAL A 172 4.77 2.38 8.38
CA VAL A 172 5.62 3.43 7.79
C VAL A 172 5.52 3.45 6.26
N GLN A 173 5.45 2.29 5.65
CA GLN A 173 5.28 2.16 4.19
C GLN A 173 3.88 2.54 3.69
N ASN A 174 2.89 2.62 4.58
CA ASN A 174 1.51 2.94 4.24
C ASN A 174 0.93 4.06 5.15
N PRO A 175 1.54 5.25 5.22
CA PRO A 175 1.08 6.33 6.09
C PRO A 175 -0.29 6.86 5.62
N ASN A 176 -1.13 7.22 6.60
CA ASN A 176 -2.47 7.75 6.37
C ASN A 176 -3.40 6.80 5.57
N ARG A 177 -3.08 5.52 5.55
CA ARG A 177 -3.87 4.50 4.87
C ARG A 177 -4.41 3.51 5.90
N PRO A 178 -5.73 3.23 5.90
CA PRO A 178 -6.31 2.15 6.68
C PRO A 178 -5.84 0.78 6.15
N LEU A 179 -5.29 -0.04 7.03
CA LEU A 179 -4.84 -1.41 6.73
C LEU A 179 -5.79 -2.39 7.41
N ALA A 180 -6.35 -3.32 6.63
CA ALA A 180 -7.30 -4.32 7.13
C ALA A 180 -6.62 -5.29 8.11
N ARG A 181 -7.38 -5.76 9.13
CA ARG A 181 -6.86 -6.69 10.16
C ARG A 181 -6.35 -7.98 9.56
N ASP A 182 -7.14 -8.60 8.69
CA ASP A 182 -6.81 -9.89 8.08
C ASP A 182 -5.58 -9.77 7.19
N TRP A 183 -5.46 -8.68 6.44
CA TRP A 183 -4.28 -8.40 5.65
C TRP A 183 -3.01 -8.21 6.51
N LEU A 184 -3.12 -7.45 7.61
CA LEU A 184 -2.00 -7.29 8.55
C LEU A 184 -1.56 -8.62 9.16
N LEU A 185 -2.51 -9.50 9.48
CA LEU A 185 -2.22 -10.86 9.93
C LEU A 185 -1.52 -11.67 8.86
N GLU A 186 -2.05 -11.69 7.63
CA GLU A 186 -1.51 -12.47 6.51
C GLU A 186 -0.07 -12.07 6.19
N VAL A 187 0.19 -10.77 6.06
CA VAL A 187 1.53 -10.25 5.69
C VAL A 187 2.55 -10.39 6.82
N THR A 188 2.12 -10.37 8.08
CA THR A 188 3.03 -10.50 9.24
C THR A 188 3.15 -11.92 9.78
N SER A 189 2.33 -12.87 9.33
CA SER A 189 2.41 -14.28 9.68
C SER A 189 3.42 -14.99 8.78
N HIS A 190 4.72 -14.91 9.09
CA HIS A 190 5.69 -15.84 8.52
C HIS A 190 5.51 -17.21 9.17
N ARG A 191 5.41 -18.24 8.29
CA ARG A 191 5.39 -19.67 8.61
C ARG A 191 6.25 -19.99 9.83
N GLU A 192 5.63 -20.06 10.99
CA GLU A 192 5.99 -20.97 12.07
C GLU A 192 5.04 -20.75 13.24
N ALA A 193 4.30 -21.77 13.51
CA ALA A 193 3.64 -22.24 14.70
C ALA A 193 3.79 -21.39 15.98
N GLU A 194 2.97 -20.35 16.14
CA GLU A 194 2.49 -19.98 17.47
C GLU A 194 1.00 -19.70 17.39
N ALA A 195 0.23 -20.72 17.71
CA ALA A 195 -1.23 -20.73 17.61
C ALA A 195 -1.94 -19.77 18.57
N PHE A 196 -1.22 -19.02 19.41
CA PHE A 196 -1.76 -18.18 20.47
C PHE A 196 -1.70 -16.66 20.20
N ASP A 197 -0.96 -16.18 19.21
CA ASP A 197 -0.83 -14.74 18.93
C ASP A 197 -1.58 -14.31 17.66
N ARG A 198 -2.74 -14.94 17.40
CA ARG A 198 -3.54 -14.72 16.19
C ARG A 198 -4.27 -13.37 16.15
N ALA A 199 -4.34 -12.63 17.23
CA ALA A 199 -5.06 -11.38 17.23
C ALA A 199 -4.10 -10.22 16.91
N ILE A 200 -4.19 -9.67 15.68
CA ILE A 200 -3.49 -8.43 15.30
C ILE A 200 -3.74 -7.33 16.33
N ASP A 201 -4.91 -7.32 16.95
CA ASP A 201 -5.29 -6.35 17.98
C ASP A 201 -4.36 -6.40 19.20
N LEU A 202 -3.91 -7.59 19.62
CA LEU A 202 -2.94 -7.75 20.71
C LEU A 202 -1.55 -7.23 20.33
N ARG A 203 -1.12 -7.49 19.08
CA ARG A 203 0.16 -6.97 18.57
C ARG A 203 0.13 -5.44 18.49
N ILE A 204 -0.96 -4.86 18.00
CA ILE A 204 -1.17 -3.42 17.98
C ILE A 204 -1.19 -2.83 19.39
N ALA A 205 -1.88 -3.46 20.33
CA ALA A 205 -1.92 -3.02 21.72
C ALA A 205 -0.50 -3.02 22.37
N ARG A 206 0.34 -4.02 22.07
CA ARG A 206 1.74 -4.06 22.52
C ARG A 206 2.57 -2.94 21.90
N LEU A 207 2.41 -2.70 20.57
CA LEU A 207 3.11 -1.62 19.88
C LEU A 207 2.70 -0.25 20.42
N ARG A 208 1.40 -0.01 20.62
CA ARG A 208 0.91 1.26 21.19
C ARG A 208 1.53 1.56 22.54
N ARG A 209 1.66 0.56 23.43
CA ARG A 209 2.34 0.75 24.73
C ARG A 209 3.80 1.20 24.61
N LYS A 210 4.47 0.80 23.51
CA LYS A 210 5.86 1.19 23.25
C LYS A 210 5.98 2.58 22.63
N ILE A 211 5.08 2.96 21.72
CA ILE A 211 5.24 4.16 20.89
C ILE A 211 4.32 5.32 21.25
N GLU A 212 3.14 5.08 21.83
CA GLU A 212 2.20 6.13 22.19
C GLU A 212 2.51 6.75 23.55
N ARG A 213 2.10 8.01 23.76
CA ARG A 213 2.12 8.62 25.10
C ARG A 213 1.03 8.02 25.99
N ASP A 214 -0.15 7.85 25.42
CA ASP A 214 -1.29 7.17 26.02
C ASP A 214 -1.80 6.09 25.06
N SER A 215 -1.64 4.83 25.43
CA SER A 215 -2.08 3.69 24.61
C SER A 215 -3.60 3.57 24.51
N THR A 216 -4.37 4.25 25.38
CA THR A 216 -5.84 4.29 25.35
C THR A 216 -6.38 5.34 24.38
N HIS A 217 -5.59 6.40 24.11
CA HIS A 217 -5.85 7.45 23.14
C HIS A 217 -4.75 7.52 22.08
N PRO A 218 -4.63 6.51 21.22
CA PRO A 218 -3.51 6.41 20.29
C PRO A 218 -3.60 7.46 19.18
N GLU A 219 -2.49 8.19 18.98
CA GLU A 219 -2.37 9.23 17.95
C GLU A 219 -1.63 8.74 16.71
N ALA A 220 -0.59 7.91 16.88
CA ALA A 220 0.24 7.42 15.78
C ALA A 220 -0.39 6.22 15.08
N ILE A 221 -0.84 5.18 15.82
CA ILE A 221 -1.56 4.06 15.23
C ILE A 221 -3.02 4.14 15.63
N ARG A 222 -3.86 4.71 14.76
CA ARG A 222 -5.30 4.90 15.01
C ARG A 222 -6.10 3.67 14.60
N THR A 223 -7.20 3.42 15.30
CA THR A 223 -8.19 2.42 14.91
C THR A 223 -9.16 3.03 13.90
N VAL A 224 -9.33 2.37 12.76
CA VAL A 224 -10.38 2.68 11.78
C VAL A 224 -11.48 1.63 11.97
N ARG A 225 -12.62 2.06 12.56
CA ARG A 225 -13.74 1.16 12.88
C ARG A 225 -14.23 0.44 11.64
N GLY A 226 -14.48 -0.86 11.75
CA GLY A 226 -14.94 -1.72 10.66
C GLY A 226 -13.85 -2.10 9.63
N VAL A 227 -12.66 -1.49 9.66
CA VAL A 227 -11.57 -1.76 8.72
C VAL A 227 -10.36 -2.38 9.42
N GLY A 228 -9.69 -1.61 10.26
CA GLY A 228 -8.43 -2.03 10.87
C GLY A 228 -7.67 -0.90 11.53
N TYR A 229 -6.42 -0.67 11.10
CA TYR A 229 -5.52 0.30 11.71
C TYR A 229 -4.85 1.20 10.69
N MET A 230 -4.51 2.41 11.08
CA MET A 230 -3.88 3.41 10.22
C MET A 230 -2.76 4.13 10.97
N PHE A 231 -1.60 4.25 10.36
CA PHE A 231 -0.52 5.08 10.86
C PHE A 231 -0.71 6.53 10.42
N VAL A 232 -0.65 7.44 11.36
CA VAL A 232 -0.72 8.88 11.12
C VAL A 232 0.62 9.49 11.53
N PRO A 233 1.52 9.81 10.57
CA PRO A 233 2.76 10.50 10.88
C PRO A 233 2.46 11.85 11.54
N LYS A 234 3.15 12.20 12.63
CA LYS A 234 3.16 13.60 13.10
C LYS A 234 3.99 14.38 12.09
N GLY A 235 3.42 15.42 11.50
CA GLY A 235 4.20 16.40 10.79
C GLY A 235 5.26 16.99 11.74
N VAL A 236 6.49 17.05 11.23
CA VAL A 236 7.58 17.80 11.86
C VAL A 236 7.26 19.27 11.79
#